data_f3fd961cb5cf7a31637e997c659282ab
#
_entry.id   f3fd961cb5cf7a31637e997c659282ab
#
_cell.length_a   1.000
_cell.length_b   1.000
_cell.length_c   1.000
_cell.angle_alpha   90.00
_cell.angle_beta   90.00
_cell.angle_gamma   90.00
#
_symmetry.space_group_name_H-M   'P 1'
#
loop_
_entity.id
_entity.type
_entity.pdbx_description
1 polymer ?
#
loop_
_entity_poly.entity_id
_entity_poly.type
_entity_poly.pdbx_seq_one_letter_code
_entity_poly.pdbx_strand_id
1 'polypeptide(L)'
;MKEDWSPLELIVMLDMSMFREKSEILRKDHDKRKIPHDNIDEVIRLDNEWKQARYEVDQLRKTRNESARGIAAAKKSGDSEAVDKIMNEVSSIGKNIEELSKKVEKLLELRDSIRMSIPNILHESVPVGEDDQKNTLHSLHGEKIDLSFKAMNHNEIIERNGWVDLPRAAKITGSRFYFLQGDLARLEMALQNYTADFLIQRRYTLVQPPLMMNREAYEGVTDLGDFETVMYGIEPDKFYLIATSEHPLTAMRMDEIIEPSELPIKLVGVSQCFRREVGAHGLSDRGIWRVHQFTKIEQIIICKPEDSWSHHEDLLENAIELWDSLGLHYRVVNICTGDMGTVASKKYDLEAWLPGVGEYKEVVSCSNCTDYQANRLRMRYRTSEGNSAVHTLNSTAVATSRALVAILEQYQTEDGKIRIPEVLKPYMSNQEFLIPLH
;
A
#
# COMPACT_ATOMS: atom_id res chain seq x y z
N MET A 1 0.77 -37.74 -3.76
CA MET A 1 1.74 -37.38 -2.71
C MET A 1 1.60 -35.88 -2.55
N LYS A 2 1.04 -35.40 -1.46
CA LYS A 2 1.03 -33.97 -1.14
C LYS A 2 2.47 -33.63 -0.73
N GLU A 3 3.12 -32.78 -1.48
CA GLU A 3 4.36 -32.15 -1.04
C GLU A 3 4.01 -31.23 0.10
N ASP A 4 4.53 -31.55 1.29
CA ASP A 4 4.49 -30.66 2.44
C ASP A 4 5.39 -29.46 2.16
N TRP A 5 4.80 -28.39 1.63
CA TRP A 5 5.43 -27.09 1.53
C TRP A 5 5.47 -26.46 2.92
N SER A 6 6.65 -26.17 3.40
CA SER A 6 6.81 -25.39 4.64
C SER A 6 6.19 -23.99 4.43
N PRO A 7 5.46 -23.41 5.39
CA PRO A 7 4.85 -22.09 5.27
C PRO A 7 5.84 -20.97 4.89
N LEU A 8 7.12 -21.14 5.18
CA LEU A 8 8.19 -20.18 4.88
C LEU A 8 8.64 -20.15 3.41
N GLU A 9 8.34 -21.18 2.60
CA GLU A 9 8.70 -21.19 1.17
C GLU A 9 7.75 -20.35 0.30
N LEU A 10 6.67 -19.85 0.85
CA LEU A 10 5.58 -19.16 0.13
C LEU A 10 5.64 -17.63 0.14
N ILE A 11 6.57 -17.02 0.88
CA ILE A 11 6.73 -15.56 0.86
C ILE A 11 7.53 -15.17 -0.39
N VAL A 12 6.83 -14.95 -1.49
CA VAL A 12 7.42 -14.47 -2.76
C VAL A 12 7.28 -12.96 -2.81
N MET A 13 8.37 -12.27 -2.58
CA MET A 13 8.61 -10.85 -2.90
C MET A 13 9.21 -10.73 -4.27
N LEU A 14 9.88 -9.61 -4.62
CA LEU A 14 10.64 -9.55 -5.87
C LEU A 14 11.23 -10.92 -6.17
N ASP A 15 10.81 -11.54 -7.27
CA ASP A 15 11.12 -12.95 -7.56
C ASP A 15 12.63 -13.20 -7.42
N MET A 16 13.03 -14.31 -6.78
CA MET A 16 14.44 -14.63 -6.59
C MET A 16 15.21 -14.79 -7.91
N SER A 17 14.52 -15.00 -9.04
CA SER A 17 15.15 -14.96 -10.37
C SER A 17 15.73 -13.58 -10.69
N MET A 18 15.12 -12.50 -10.20
CA MET A 18 15.64 -11.14 -10.36
C MET A 18 17.01 -10.99 -9.70
N PHE A 19 17.22 -11.58 -8.51
CA PHE A 19 18.49 -11.54 -7.80
C PHE A 19 19.54 -12.48 -8.40
N ARG A 20 19.09 -13.63 -8.91
CA ARG A 20 20.00 -14.67 -9.45
C ARG A 20 20.46 -14.38 -10.87
N GLU A 21 19.55 -13.87 -11.71
CA GLU A 21 19.75 -13.80 -13.17
C GLU A 21 19.74 -12.35 -13.70
N LYS A 22 19.10 -11.44 -12.99
CA LYS A 22 18.82 -10.07 -13.46
C LYS A 22 19.17 -8.99 -12.42
N SER A 23 20.13 -9.27 -11.52
CA SER A 23 20.51 -8.34 -10.44
C SER A 23 20.95 -6.95 -10.94
N GLU A 24 21.44 -6.85 -12.16
CA GLU A 24 21.80 -5.58 -12.79
C GLU A 24 20.59 -4.64 -12.98
N ILE A 25 19.37 -5.18 -13.13
CA ILE A 25 18.14 -4.37 -13.20
C ILE A 25 17.88 -3.73 -11.83
N LEU A 26 18.00 -4.52 -10.75
CA LEU A 26 17.86 -4.03 -9.39
C LEU A 26 18.90 -2.97 -9.05
N ARG A 27 20.16 -3.18 -9.44
CA ARG A 27 21.25 -2.21 -9.22
C ARG A 27 20.97 -0.89 -9.94
N LYS A 28 20.57 -0.95 -11.22
CA LYS A 28 20.21 0.25 -12.00
C LYS A 28 19.04 1.01 -11.37
N ASP A 29 18.06 0.30 -10.79
CA ASP A 29 16.96 0.92 -10.07
C ASP A 29 17.44 1.61 -8.79
N HIS A 30 18.29 0.94 -8.01
CA HIS A 30 18.94 1.52 -6.83
C HIS A 30 19.79 2.76 -7.19
N ASP A 31 20.51 2.74 -8.31
CA ASP A 31 21.25 3.91 -8.81
C ASP A 31 20.32 5.10 -9.10
N LYS A 32 19.17 4.84 -9.76
CA LYS A 32 18.16 5.87 -10.00
C LYS A 32 17.57 6.46 -8.72
N ARG A 33 17.38 5.61 -7.69
CA ARG A 33 16.87 6.01 -6.37
C ARG A 33 17.95 6.60 -5.46
N LYS A 34 19.23 6.52 -5.85
CA LYS A 34 20.40 6.91 -5.04
C LYS A 34 20.50 6.14 -3.72
N ILE A 35 20.13 4.86 -3.72
CA ILE A 35 20.25 3.97 -2.56
C ILE A 35 21.35 2.93 -2.75
N PRO A 36 22.03 2.49 -1.67
CA PRO A 36 23.12 1.53 -1.75
C PRO A 36 22.68 0.15 -2.29
N HIS A 37 23.64 -0.60 -2.84
CA HIS A 37 23.40 -1.98 -3.34
C HIS A 37 23.53 -3.05 -2.25
N ASP A 38 23.94 -2.67 -1.02
CA ASP A 38 24.29 -3.63 0.06
C ASP A 38 23.20 -4.67 0.31
N ASN A 39 21.91 -4.26 0.30
CA ASN A 39 20.79 -5.18 0.49
C ASN A 39 20.64 -6.18 -0.66
N ILE A 40 20.93 -5.79 -1.90
CA ILE A 40 20.91 -6.69 -3.07
C ILE A 40 22.02 -7.72 -2.91
N ASP A 41 23.23 -7.28 -2.58
CA ASP A 41 24.39 -8.15 -2.39
C ASP A 41 24.18 -9.12 -1.25
N GLU A 42 23.60 -8.65 -0.16
CA GLU A 42 23.33 -9.48 1.01
C GLU A 42 22.27 -10.54 0.73
N VAL A 43 21.20 -10.21 0.00
CA VAL A 43 20.18 -11.19 -0.45
C VAL A 43 20.83 -12.27 -1.33
N ILE A 44 21.69 -11.88 -2.27
CA ILE A 44 22.39 -12.83 -3.16
C ILE A 44 23.32 -13.75 -2.34
N ARG A 45 24.07 -13.18 -1.38
CA ARG A 45 24.97 -13.94 -0.49
C ARG A 45 24.18 -14.95 0.34
N LEU A 46 23.12 -14.52 0.99
CA LEU A 46 22.26 -15.37 1.81
C LEU A 46 21.56 -16.47 1.00
N ASP A 47 21.11 -16.17 -0.23
CA ASP A 47 20.52 -17.17 -1.13
C ASP A 47 21.52 -18.26 -1.50
N ASN A 48 22.78 -17.90 -1.75
CA ASN A 48 23.84 -18.88 -2.04
C ASN A 48 24.16 -19.74 -0.82
N GLU A 49 24.26 -19.15 0.37
CA GLU A 49 24.47 -19.89 1.61
C GLU A 49 23.27 -20.82 1.93
N TRP A 50 22.06 -20.35 1.72
CA TRP A 50 20.84 -21.15 1.89
C TRP A 50 20.83 -22.36 0.94
N LYS A 51 21.14 -22.16 -0.34
CA LYS A 51 21.22 -23.25 -1.33
C LYS A 51 22.26 -24.30 -0.91
N GLN A 52 23.42 -23.86 -0.48
CA GLN A 52 24.49 -24.75 -0.03
C GLN A 52 24.05 -25.55 1.20
N ALA A 53 23.50 -24.90 2.23
CA ALA A 53 23.03 -25.57 3.43
C ALA A 53 21.88 -26.56 3.13
N ARG A 54 20.94 -26.17 2.26
CA ARG A 54 19.84 -27.07 1.81
C ARG A 54 20.39 -28.30 1.09
N TYR A 55 21.33 -28.10 0.18
CA TYR A 55 21.99 -29.21 -0.52
C TYR A 55 22.66 -30.17 0.46
N GLU A 56 23.36 -29.69 1.49
CA GLU A 56 23.99 -30.50 2.52
C GLU A 56 22.95 -31.30 3.32
N VAL A 57 21.83 -30.70 3.70
CA VAL A 57 20.71 -31.40 4.35
C VAL A 57 20.19 -32.53 3.48
N ASP A 58 20.00 -32.27 2.18
CA ASP A 58 19.47 -33.28 1.26
C ASP A 58 20.47 -34.44 1.07
N GLN A 59 21.78 -34.16 1.01
CA GLN A 59 22.82 -35.21 0.98
C GLN A 59 22.81 -36.04 2.28
N LEU A 60 22.73 -35.41 3.43
CA LEU A 60 22.66 -36.12 4.71
C LEU A 60 21.39 -36.97 4.83
N ARG A 61 20.24 -36.48 4.35
CA ARG A 61 18.99 -37.25 4.28
C ARG A 61 19.14 -38.48 3.40
N LYS A 62 19.81 -38.32 2.24
CA LYS A 62 20.12 -39.44 1.33
C LYS A 62 21.00 -40.49 2.01
N THR A 63 22.12 -40.07 2.61
CA THR A 63 23.05 -40.97 3.36
C THR A 63 22.33 -41.69 4.50
N ARG A 64 21.49 -40.97 5.27
CA ARG A 64 20.69 -41.58 6.36
C ARG A 64 19.77 -42.67 5.83
N ASN A 65 19.12 -42.45 4.69
CA ASN A 65 18.22 -43.45 4.08
C ASN A 65 18.98 -44.67 3.55
N GLU A 66 20.20 -44.47 3.01
CA GLU A 66 21.10 -45.55 2.57
C GLU A 66 21.58 -46.35 3.78
N SER A 67 22.02 -45.71 4.84
CA SER A 67 22.44 -46.35 6.10
C SER A 67 21.31 -47.14 6.76
N ALA A 68 20.05 -46.63 6.72
CA ALA A 68 18.90 -47.35 7.23
C ALA A 68 18.66 -48.68 6.46
N ARG A 69 18.92 -48.71 5.15
CA ARG A 69 18.88 -49.98 4.36
C ARG A 69 20.00 -50.92 4.76
N GLY A 70 21.22 -50.40 5.08
CA GLY A 70 22.34 -51.15 5.61
C GLY A 70 22.05 -51.84 6.94
N ILE A 71 21.36 -51.17 7.87
CA ILE A 71 20.89 -51.75 9.13
C ILE A 71 19.97 -53.00 8.87
N ALA A 72 19.06 -52.90 7.92
CA ALA A 72 18.18 -54.02 7.58
C ALA A 72 18.93 -55.21 7.02
N ALA A 73 20.00 -54.99 6.22
CA ALA A 73 20.88 -56.02 5.70
C ALA A 73 21.73 -56.63 6.80
N ALA A 74 22.39 -55.85 7.67
CA ALA A 74 23.22 -56.33 8.78
C ALA A 74 22.39 -57.13 9.84
N LYS A 75 21.15 -56.70 10.12
CA LYS A 75 20.24 -57.50 10.97
C LYS A 75 19.91 -58.87 10.37
N LYS A 76 19.79 -58.95 9.04
CA LYS A 76 19.47 -60.20 8.32
C LYS A 76 20.66 -61.18 8.32
N SER A 77 21.91 -60.70 8.35
CA SER A 77 23.13 -61.46 8.45
C SER A 77 23.52 -61.82 9.88
N GLY A 78 22.85 -61.29 10.91
CA GLY A 78 23.16 -61.52 12.33
C GLY A 78 24.37 -60.76 12.85
N ASP A 79 24.90 -59.77 12.11
CA ASP A 79 26.09 -58.98 12.49
C ASP A 79 25.70 -57.80 13.40
N SER A 80 25.72 -58.08 14.71
CA SER A 80 25.34 -57.12 15.76
C SER A 80 26.27 -55.92 15.83
N GLU A 81 27.58 -56.10 15.60
CA GLU A 81 28.58 -55.04 15.68
C GLU A 81 28.41 -54.05 14.53
N ALA A 82 28.14 -54.55 13.32
CA ALA A 82 27.80 -53.70 12.18
C ALA A 82 26.50 -52.92 12.38
N VAL A 83 25.49 -53.52 13.01
CA VAL A 83 24.22 -52.83 13.36
C VAL A 83 24.48 -51.67 14.30
N ASP A 84 25.24 -51.88 15.41
CA ASP A 84 25.51 -50.83 16.39
C ASP A 84 26.34 -49.68 15.78
N LYS A 85 27.31 -50.00 14.93
CA LYS A 85 28.09 -48.97 14.23
C LYS A 85 27.24 -48.10 13.34
N ILE A 86 26.43 -48.74 12.49
CA ILE A 86 25.52 -47.98 11.58
C ILE A 86 24.47 -47.20 12.36
N MET A 87 23.93 -47.71 13.48
CA MET A 87 23.01 -46.97 14.33
C MET A 87 23.65 -45.72 14.94
N ASN A 88 24.89 -45.76 15.38
CA ASN A 88 25.62 -44.60 15.90
C ASN A 88 25.87 -43.56 14.79
N GLU A 89 26.22 -44.01 13.57
CA GLU A 89 26.35 -43.13 12.41
C GLU A 89 25.01 -42.43 12.05
N VAL A 90 23.91 -43.18 12.01
CA VAL A 90 22.59 -42.66 11.74
C VAL A 90 22.13 -41.64 12.81
N SER A 91 22.47 -41.92 14.09
CA SER A 91 22.18 -40.98 15.18
C SER A 91 22.96 -39.68 15.03
N SER A 92 24.23 -39.73 14.65
CA SER A 92 25.06 -38.57 14.39
C SER A 92 24.53 -37.76 13.17
N ILE A 93 24.21 -38.46 12.08
CA ILE A 93 23.60 -37.84 10.88
C ILE A 93 22.29 -37.15 11.25
N GLY A 94 21.44 -37.76 12.11
CA GLY A 94 20.21 -37.18 12.57
C GLY A 94 20.39 -35.83 13.27
N LYS A 95 21.39 -35.71 14.16
CA LYS A 95 21.72 -34.46 14.85
C LYS A 95 22.22 -33.38 13.85
N ASN A 96 23.06 -33.76 12.91
CA ASN A 96 23.58 -32.84 11.89
C ASN A 96 22.46 -32.31 10.99
N ILE A 97 21.48 -33.18 10.63
CA ILE A 97 20.30 -32.75 9.85
C ILE A 97 19.50 -31.74 10.65
N GLU A 98 19.27 -31.94 11.94
CA GLU A 98 18.52 -30.99 12.78
C GLU A 98 19.22 -29.63 12.86
N GLU A 99 20.53 -29.61 13.14
CA GLU A 99 21.31 -28.37 13.24
C GLU A 99 21.34 -27.60 11.89
N LEU A 100 21.59 -28.31 10.79
CA LEU A 100 21.60 -27.70 9.46
C LEU A 100 20.20 -27.24 9.03
N SER A 101 19.13 -27.96 9.38
CA SER A 101 17.76 -27.53 9.09
C SER A 101 17.42 -26.21 9.79
N LYS A 102 17.81 -26.05 11.06
CA LYS A 102 17.67 -24.77 11.78
C LYS A 102 18.47 -23.64 11.11
N LYS A 103 19.68 -23.96 10.59
CA LYS A 103 20.46 -22.99 9.82
C LYS A 103 19.77 -22.61 8.51
N VAL A 104 19.20 -23.56 7.79
CA VAL A 104 18.43 -23.33 6.56
C VAL A 104 17.24 -22.40 6.81
N GLU A 105 16.44 -22.66 7.85
CA GLU A 105 15.32 -21.79 8.25
C GLU A 105 15.78 -20.37 8.57
N LYS A 106 16.82 -20.24 9.41
CA LYS A 106 17.36 -18.93 9.78
C LYS A 106 17.92 -18.13 8.58
N LEU A 107 18.61 -18.80 7.64
CA LEU A 107 19.10 -18.15 6.43
C LEU A 107 17.95 -17.69 5.53
N LEU A 108 16.87 -18.47 5.43
CA LEU A 108 15.68 -18.14 4.68
C LEU A 108 14.98 -16.91 5.27
N GLU A 109 14.73 -16.92 6.58
CA GLU A 109 14.12 -15.79 7.29
C GLU A 109 14.93 -14.50 7.11
N LEU A 110 16.25 -14.56 7.30
CA LEU A 110 17.11 -13.39 7.18
C LEU A 110 17.14 -12.86 5.74
N ARG A 111 17.29 -13.76 4.75
CA ARG A 111 17.24 -13.40 3.33
C ARG A 111 15.93 -12.69 2.98
N ASP A 112 14.81 -13.26 3.39
CA ASP A 112 13.50 -12.75 3.02
C ASP A 112 13.17 -11.45 3.77
N SER A 113 13.61 -11.29 5.01
CA SER A 113 13.51 -10.03 5.75
C SER A 113 14.22 -8.87 5.02
N ILE A 114 15.45 -9.09 4.52
CA ILE A 114 16.19 -8.06 3.77
C ILE A 114 15.52 -7.83 2.40
N ARG A 115 15.12 -8.89 1.71
CA ARG A 115 14.41 -8.80 0.43
C ARG A 115 13.12 -7.99 0.54
N MET A 116 12.43 -8.04 1.69
CA MET A 116 11.24 -7.23 1.96
C MET A 116 11.50 -5.72 2.03
N SER A 117 12.71 -5.30 2.34
CA SER A 117 13.06 -3.88 2.38
C SER A 117 13.47 -3.31 1.01
N ILE A 118 13.63 -4.16 -0.01
CA ILE A 118 14.02 -3.72 -1.35
C ILE A 118 12.79 -3.15 -2.06
N PRO A 119 12.86 -1.90 -2.56
CA PRO A 119 11.72 -1.26 -3.22
C PRO A 119 11.39 -1.92 -4.57
N ASN A 120 10.15 -1.69 -5.02
CA ASN A 120 9.69 -2.10 -6.33
C ASN A 120 10.51 -1.41 -7.44
N ILE A 121 10.61 -2.08 -8.60
CA ILE A 121 11.34 -1.55 -9.76
C ILE A 121 10.54 -0.40 -10.38
N LEU A 122 11.20 0.73 -10.59
CA LEU A 122 10.60 1.90 -11.21
C LEU A 122 10.33 1.70 -12.71
N HIS A 123 9.19 2.20 -13.15
CA HIS A 123 8.91 2.34 -14.56
C HIS A 123 9.90 3.31 -15.22
N GLU A 124 10.24 3.10 -16.48
CA GLU A 124 11.24 3.90 -17.20
C GLU A 124 10.89 5.39 -17.31
N SER A 125 9.58 5.72 -17.33
CA SER A 125 9.08 7.11 -17.43
C SER A 125 9.09 7.87 -16.11
N VAL A 126 9.53 7.27 -15.00
CA VAL A 126 9.64 7.96 -13.70
C VAL A 126 10.78 8.97 -13.77
N PRO A 127 10.51 10.26 -13.50
CA PRO A 127 11.57 11.29 -13.53
C PRO A 127 12.57 11.08 -12.39
N VAL A 128 13.83 11.35 -12.67
CA VAL A 128 14.88 11.28 -11.65
C VAL A 128 14.93 12.60 -10.87
N GLY A 129 14.80 12.54 -9.55
CA GLY A 129 14.81 13.69 -8.67
C GLY A 129 15.17 13.31 -7.24
N GLU A 130 15.50 14.29 -6.39
CA GLU A 130 15.93 14.08 -5.00
C GLU A 130 14.76 14.17 -4.01
N ASP A 131 13.76 15.00 -4.31
CA ASP A 131 12.62 15.30 -3.45
C ASP A 131 11.39 15.72 -4.28
N ASP A 132 10.29 16.07 -3.62
CA ASP A 132 9.01 16.49 -4.19
C ASP A 132 9.10 17.70 -5.12
N GLN A 133 10.11 18.58 -4.94
CA GLN A 133 10.34 19.73 -5.81
C GLN A 133 10.78 19.34 -7.24
N LYS A 134 11.20 18.08 -7.42
CA LYS A 134 11.59 17.49 -8.71
C LYS A 134 10.48 16.72 -9.39
N ASN A 135 9.30 16.65 -8.77
CA ASN A 135 8.11 16.13 -9.42
C ASN A 135 7.81 16.94 -10.69
N THR A 136 7.40 16.28 -11.76
CA THR A 136 7.16 16.94 -13.04
C THR A 136 5.67 17.17 -13.26
N LEU A 137 5.34 18.39 -13.72
CA LEU A 137 3.96 18.71 -14.08
C LEU A 137 3.50 17.80 -15.23
N HIS A 138 2.38 17.09 -15.02
CA HIS A 138 1.71 16.30 -16.04
C HIS A 138 0.61 17.11 -16.71
N SER A 139 -0.30 17.69 -15.93
CA SER A 139 -1.41 18.51 -16.45
C SER A 139 -1.92 19.51 -15.42
N LEU A 140 -2.67 20.53 -15.89
CA LEU A 140 -3.30 21.54 -15.06
C LEU A 140 -4.80 21.55 -15.36
N HIS A 141 -5.63 21.57 -14.32
CA HIS A 141 -7.08 21.44 -14.41
C HIS A 141 -7.82 22.55 -13.68
N GLY A 142 -9.02 22.88 -14.18
CA GLY A 142 -9.84 23.95 -13.66
C GLY A 142 -9.23 25.34 -13.88
N GLU A 143 -10.01 26.38 -13.74
CA GLU A 143 -9.50 27.75 -13.76
C GLU A 143 -9.01 28.14 -12.35
N LYS A 144 -7.80 28.70 -12.27
CA LYS A 144 -7.30 29.23 -11.01
C LYS A 144 -8.17 30.40 -10.58
N ILE A 145 -8.88 30.23 -9.49
CA ILE A 145 -9.79 31.25 -8.97
C ILE A 145 -8.97 32.44 -8.48
N ASP A 146 -9.10 33.58 -9.16
CA ASP A 146 -8.61 34.87 -8.68
C ASP A 146 -9.69 35.51 -7.80
N LEU A 147 -9.55 35.34 -6.50
CA LEU A 147 -10.46 35.93 -5.54
C LEU A 147 -10.15 37.45 -5.48
N SER A 148 -11.17 38.29 -5.75
CA SER A 148 -11.06 39.75 -5.64
C SER A 148 -10.86 40.25 -4.20
N PHE A 149 -10.79 39.33 -3.24
CA PHE A 149 -10.64 39.57 -1.81
C PHE A 149 -9.52 38.67 -1.23
N LYS A 150 -9.05 39.00 -0.03
CA LYS A 150 -8.07 38.16 0.67
C LYS A 150 -8.70 36.83 1.09
N ALA A 151 -8.22 35.73 0.51
CA ALA A 151 -8.68 34.38 0.88
C ALA A 151 -8.39 34.09 2.35
N MET A 152 -9.38 33.53 3.04
CA MET A 152 -9.20 32.87 4.33
C MET A 152 -8.66 31.47 4.12
N ASN A 153 -7.79 31.00 4.99
CA ASN A 153 -7.45 29.59 5.04
C ASN A 153 -8.56 28.79 5.72
N HIS A 154 -8.54 27.47 5.53
CA HIS A 154 -9.61 26.60 6.05
C HIS A 154 -9.77 26.68 7.59
N ASN A 155 -8.72 26.97 8.37
CA ASN A 155 -8.81 27.12 9.82
C ASN A 155 -9.66 28.35 10.20
N GLU A 156 -9.41 29.47 9.53
CA GLU A 156 -10.21 30.69 9.72
C GLU A 156 -11.68 30.47 9.32
N ILE A 157 -11.91 29.72 8.23
CA ILE A 157 -13.26 29.41 7.76
C ILE A 157 -14.02 28.51 8.74
N ILE A 158 -13.40 27.42 9.23
CA ILE A 158 -14.07 26.49 10.16
C ILE A 158 -14.33 27.13 11.52
N GLU A 159 -13.41 27.98 12.00
CA GLU A 159 -13.58 28.71 13.26
C GLU A 159 -14.72 29.72 13.17
N ARG A 160 -14.76 30.52 12.08
CA ARG A 160 -15.82 31.52 11.84
C ARG A 160 -17.19 30.90 11.80
N ASN A 161 -17.34 29.71 11.22
CA ASN A 161 -18.66 29.08 10.96
C ASN A 161 -19.06 28.04 12.02
N GLY A 162 -18.17 27.67 12.95
CA GLY A 162 -18.43 26.73 14.02
C GLY A 162 -18.57 25.27 13.60
N TRP A 163 -18.18 24.91 12.38
CA TRP A 163 -18.39 23.57 11.81
C TRP A 163 -17.46 22.49 12.37
N VAL A 164 -16.39 22.88 13.03
CA VAL A 164 -15.37 21.94 13.56
C VAL A 164 -15.07 22.26 15.01
N ASP A 165 -15.14 21.24 15.89
CA ASP A 165 -14.80 21.40 17.30
C ASP A 165 -13.50 20.62 17.62
N LEU A 166 -12.39 21.32 17.49
CA LEU A 166 -11.06 20.80 17.83
C LEU A 166 -10.82 20.73 19.34
N PRO A 167 -11.23 21.75 20.16
CA PRO A 167 -11.00 21.73 21.59
C PRO A 167 -11.71 20.58 22.32
N ARG A 168 -12.97 20.26 21.94
CA ARG A 168 -13.68 19.13 22.54
C ARG A 168 -13.13 17.80 22.09
N ALA A 169 -12.71 17.66 20.83
CA ALA A 169 -12.04 16.45 20.35
C ALA A 169 -10.74 16.22 21.12
N ALA A 170 -9.91 17.27 21.30
CA ALA A 170 -8.64 17.16 22.01
C ALA A 170 -8.78 16.69 23.46
N LYS A 171 -9.92 16.97 24.13
CA LYS A 171 -10.17 16.50 25.50
C LYS A 171 -10.29 14.99 25.61
N ILE A 172 -10.79 14.32 24.59
CA ILE A 172 -11.12 12.89 24.64
C ILE A 172 -10.16 12.01 23.84
N THR A 173 -9.44 12.59 22.87
CA THR A 173 -8.59 11.83 21.95
C THR A 173 -7.18 12.38 21.80
N GLY A 174 -6.89 13.57 22.31
CA GLY A 174 -5.67 14.31 22.02
C GLY A 174 -5.77 15.18 20.76
N SER A 175 -4.65 15.73 20.32
CA SER A 175 -4.57 16.60 19.14
C SER A 175 -4.84 15.85 17.84
N ARG A 176 -5.14 16.60 16.75
CA ARG A 176 -5.35 16.08 15.39
C ARG A 176 -6.57 15.17 15.23
N PHE A 177 -7.53 15.24 16.16
CA PHE A 177 -8.88 14.73 15.99
C PHE A 177 -9.84 15.90 15.95
N TYR A 178 -11.02 15.68 15.40
CA TYR A 178 -12.06 16.72 15.27
C TYR A 178 -13.46 16.15 15.38
N PHE A 179 -14.39 16.97 15.84
CA PHE A 179 -15.81 16.75 15.60
C PHE A 179 -16.22 17.61 14.42
N LEU A 180 -16.79 16.98 13.40
CA LEU A 180 -17.40 17.65 12.27
C LEU A 180 -18.88 17.82 12.54
N GLN A 181 -19.43 19.03 12.30
CA GLN A 181 -20.78 19.38 12.72
C GLN A 181 -21.56 20.09 11.61
N GLY A 182 -22.88 20.02 11.71
CA GLY A 182 -23.79 20.77 10.84
C GLY A 182 -23.63 20.47 9.36
N ASP A 183 -23.67 21.50 8.55
CA ASP A 183 -23.62 21.34 7.09
C ASP A 183 -22.28 20.86 6.56
N LEU A 184 -21.18 21.09 7.29
CA LEU A 184 -19.89 20.52 6.87
C LEU A 184 -19.83 19.00 7.06
N ALA A 185 -20.48 18.46 8.10
CA ALA A 185 -20.64 17.01 8.26
C ALA A 185 -21.53 16.41 7.16
N ARG A 186 -22.59 17.12 6.77
CA ARG A 186 -23.45 16.72 5.64
C ARG A 186 -22.69 16.75 4.32
N LEU A 187 -21.84 17.75 4.11
CA LEU A 187 -21.01 17.86 2.90
C LEU A 187 -20.01 16.70 2.81
N GLU A 188 -19.42 16.26 3.94
CA GLU A 188 -18.56 15.06 3.97
C GLU A 188 -19.33 13.81 3.53
N MET A 189 -20.55 13.62 4.04
CA MET A 189 -21.43 12.50 3.62
C MET A 189 -21.83 12.62 2.13
N ALA A 190 -22.09 13.83 1.65
CA ALA A 190 -22.39 14.10 0.26
C ALA A 190 -21.22 13.72 -0.67
N LEU A 191 -19.99 14.10 -0.29
CA LEU A 191 -18.78 13.71 -1.00
C LEU A 191 -18.60 12.18 -1.06
N GLN A 192 -18.82 11.48 0.04
CA GLN A 192 -18.72 10.02 0.09
C GLN A 192 -19.73 9.37 -0.86
N ASN A 193 -20.99 9.76 -0.79
CA ASN A 193 -22.06 9.19 -1.61
C ASN A 193 -21.84 9.50 -3.10
N TYR A 194 -21.56 10.76 -3.43
CA TYR A 194 -21.28 11.17 -4.81
C TYR A 194 -20.11 10.40 -5.41
N THR A 195 -18.99 10.28 -4.68
CA THR A 195 -17.80 9.58 -5.15
C THR A 195 -18.06 8.09 -5.34
N ALA A 196 -18.80 7.46 -4.41
CA ALA A 196 -19.19 6.06 -4.55
C ALA A 196 -20.08 5.84 -5.77
N ASP A 197 -21.13 6.66 -5.98
CA ASP A 197 -22.02 6.58 -7.13
C ASP A 197 -21.27 6.78 -8.46
N PHE A 198 -20.32 7.73 -8.49
CA PHE A 198 -19.48 8.02 -9.65
C PHE A 198 -18.66 6.78 -10.07
N LEU A 199 -18.08 6.05 -9.12
CA LEU A 199 -17.27 4.86 -9.41
C LEU A 199 -18.11 3.61 -9.68
N ILE A 200 -19.27 3.46 -9.02
CA ILE A 200 -20.24 2.39 -9.32
C ILE A 200 -20.71 2.47 -10.79
N GLN A 201 -20.99 3.68 -11.30
CA GLN A 201 -21.33 3.89 -12.70
C GLN A 201 -20.20 3.47 -13.66
N ARG A 202 -18.96 3.45 -13.21
CA ARG A 202 -17.77 2.95 -13.92
C ARG A 202 -17.46 1.48 -13.67
N ARG A 203 -18.46 0.75 -13.14
CA ARG A 203 -18.41 -0.71 -12.88
C ARG A 203 -17.41 -1.12 -11.78
N TYR A 204 -17.15 -0.23 -10.82
CA TYR A 204 -16.47 -0.63 -9.60
C TYR A 204 -17.47 -1.26 -8.62
N THR A 205 -17.04 -2.33 -7.96
CA THR A 205 -17.83 -2.94 -6.88
C THR A 205 -17.56 -2.20 -5.58
N LEU A 206 -18.62 -1.64 -4.97
CA LEU A 206 -18.53 -0.96 -3.68
C LEU A 206 -18.27 -1.96 -2.56
N VAL A 207 -17.26 -1.68 -1.74
CA VAL A 207 -16.88 -2.51 -0.60
C VAL A 207 -16.69 -1.64 0.64
N GLN A 208 -17.26 -2.08 1.76
CA GLN A 208 -16.93 -1.60 3.09
C GLN A 208 -16.01 -2.63 3.76
N PRO A 209 -14.69 -2.39 3.81
CA PRO A 209 -13.75 -3.35 4.32
C PRO A 209 -13.73 -3.38 5.86
N PRO A 210 -13.16 -4.45 6.48
CA PRO A 210 -12.79 -4.41 7.88
C PRO A 210 -11.77 -3.29 8.14
N LEU A 211 -11.89 -2.64 9.30
CA LEU A 211 -11.02 -1.50 9.67
C LEU A 211 -9.73 -1.94 10.37
N MET A 212 -9.52 -3.24 10.52
CA MET A 212 -8.36 -3.85 11.17
C MET A 212 -7.84 -5.00 10.33
N MET A 213 -6.53 -5.19 10.35
CA MET A 213 -5.86 -6.29 9.67
C MET A 213 -4.86 -6.96 10.61
N ASN A 214 -4.63 -8.26 10.43
CA ASN A 214 -3.50 -8.95 11.06
C ASN A 214 -2.18 -8.52 10.42
N ARG A 215 -1.08 -8.79 11.10
CA ARG A 215 0.25 -8.37 10.69
C ARG A 215 0.66 -8.95 9.34
N GLU A 216 0.42 -10.24 9.11
CA GLU A 216 0.83 -10.93 7.89
C GLU A 216 0.20 -10.30 6.63
N ALA A 217 -1.11 -10.09 6.64
CA ALA A 217 -1.81 -9.44 5.53
C ALA A 217 -1.33 -7.98 5.33
N TYR A 218 -1.04 -7.28 6.44
CA TYR A 218 -0.59 -5.89 6.40
C TYR A 218 0.81 -5.76 5.78
N GLU A 219 1.77 -6.62 6.17
CA GLU A 219 3.12 -6.67 5.62
C GLU A 219 3.13 -6.97 4.11
N GLY A 220 2.09 -7.63 3.60
CA GLY A 220 1.92 -7.91 2.18
C GLY A 220 1.61 -6.69 1.32
N VAL A 221 1.05 -5.62 1.90
CA VAL A 221 0.49 -4.49 1.13
C VAL A 221 1.21 -3.16 1.34
N THR A 222 2.02 -3.01 2.40
CA THR A 222 2.63 -1.73 2.76
C THR A 222 4.15 -1.79 2.87
N ASP A 223 4.76 -0.61 3.01
CA ASP A 223 6.15 -0.48 3.43
C ASP A 223 6.31 -0.89 4.90
N LEU A 224 7.29 -1.73 5.20
CA LEU A 224 7.57 -2.15 6.57
C LEU A 224 8.06 -1.01 7.47
N GLY A 225 8.69 0.01 6.89
CA GLY A 225 9.09 1.22 7.62
C GLY A 225 7.91 2.01 8.16
N ASP A 226 6.74 1.88 7.55
CA ASP A 226 5.52 2.58 7.96
C ASP A 226 4.87 1.97 9.22
N PHE A 227 5.16 0.69 9.55
CA PHE A 227 4.55 0.03 10.70
C PHE A 227 4.75 0.77 12.01
N GLU A 228 5.97 1.23 12.27
CA GLU A 228 6.34 1.89 13.52
C GLU A 228 5.87 3.36 13.57
N THR A 229 5.79 4.03 12.41
CA THR A 229 5.59 5.47 12.32
C THR A 229 4.16 5.87 11.96
N VAL A 230 3.46 5.08 11.16
CA VAL A 230 2.15 5.41 10.59
C VAL A 230 1.02 4.64 11.24
N MET A 231 1.23 3.35 11.61
CA MET A 231 0.15 2.44 11.99
C MET A 231 -0.22 2.53 13.48
N TYR A 232 -1.52 2.37 13.77
CA TYR A 232 -2.02 2.12 15.12
C TYR A 232 -2.12 0.62 15.36
N GLY A 233 -1.32 0.08 16.29
CA GLY A 233 -1.43 -1.29 16.76
C GLY A 233 -2.49 -1.44 17.86
N ILE A 234 -3.15 -2.58 17.92
CA ILE A 234 -4.13 -2.96 18.95
C ILE A 234 -3.58 -4.15 19.72
N GLU A 235 -3.26 -3.90 20.99
CA GLU A 235 -2.80 -4.93 21.93
C GLU A 235 -3.99 -5.43 22.79
N PRO A 236 -4.06 -6.72 23.17
CA PRO A 236 -3.07 -7.77 22.90
C PRO A 236 -3.32 -8.56 21.60
N ASP A 237 -4.35 -8.22 20.81
CA ASP A 237 -4.85 -9.04 19.69
C ASP A 237 -3.95 -9.04 18.46
N LYS A 238 -2.90 -8.21 18.45
CA LYS A 238 -1.94 -8.06 17.36
C LYS A 238 -2.57 -7.66 16.02
N PHE A 239 -3.64 -6.87 16.08
CA PHE A 239 -4.23 -6.21 14.92
C PHE A 239 -3.67 -4.81 14.75
N TYR A 240 -3.84 -4.27 13.54
CA TYR A 240 -3.49 -2.91 13.18
C TYR A 240 -4.70 -2.24 12.54
N LEU A 241 -5.01 -1.00 12.93
CA LEU A 241 -6.01 -0.19 12.24
C LEU A 241 -5.51 0.17 10.84
N ILE A 242 -6.41 0.14 9.86
CA ILE A 242 -6.06 0.45 8.47
C ILE A 242 -5.74 1.94 8.28
N ALA A 243 -4.69 2.24 7.50
CA ALA A 243 -4.33 3.58 7.10
C ALA A 243 -5.01 4.01 5.78
N THR A 244 -5.61 3.06 5.06
CA THR A 244 -6.34 3.20 3.80
C THR A 244 -7.12 1.92 3.51
N SER A 245 -8.24 2.02 2.79
CA SER A 245 -8.97 0.84 2.31
C SER A 245 -8.19 0.04 1.23
N GLU A 246 -7.15 0.64 0.64
CA GLU A 246 -6.22 -0.09 -0.23
C GLU A 246 -5.73 -1.39 0.41
N HIS A 247 -5.30 -1.30 1.68
CA HIS A 247 -4.69 -2.43 2.36
C HIS A 247 -5.60 -3.65 2.46
N PRO A 248 -6.80 -3.59 3.07
CA PRO A 248 -7.68 -4.75 3.16
C PRO A 248 -8.25 -5.18 1.80
N LEU A 249 -8.48 -4.26 0.86
CA LEU A 249 -9.03 -4.61 -0.45
C LEU A 249 -8.00 -5.31 -1.33
N THR A 250 -6.73 -4.90 -1.27
CA THR A 250 -5.65 -5.59 -1.97
C THR A 250 -5.39 -6.96 -1.34
N ALA A 251 -5.42 -7.05 0.00
CA ALA A 251 -5.16 -8.31 0.71
C ALA A 251 -6.35 -9.29 0.70
N MET A 252 -7.55 -8.88 0.27
CA MET A 252 -8.74 -9.75 0.34
C MET A 252 -8.63 -11.03 -0.50
N ARG A 253 -7.73 -11.06 -1.47
CA ARG A 253 -7.45 -12.23 -2.33
C ARG A 253 -6.11 -12.91 -1.99
N MET A 254 -5.60 -12.67 -0.77
CA MET A 254 -4.38 -13.33 -0.27
C MET A 254 -4.52 -14.85 -0.36
N ASP A 255 -3.43 -15.53 -0.82
CA ASP A 255 -3.35 -16.98 -1.01
C ASP A 255 -4.31 -17.57 -2.07
N GLU A 256 -4.86 -16.73 -2.96
CA GLU A 256 -5.78 -17.20 -3.99
C GLU A 256 -5.13 -17.32 -5.38
N ILE A 257 -5.64 -18.30 -6.17
CA ILE A 257 -5.42 -18.40 -7.61
C ILE A 257 -6.70 -17.96 -8.29
N ILE A 258 -6.66 -16.77 -8.89
CA ILE A 258 -7.80 -16.11 -9.53
C ILE A 258 -8.02 -16.69 -10.93
N GLU A 259 -9.26 -16.94 -11.31
CA GLU A 259 -9.55 -17.35 -12.68
C GLU A 259 -9.42 -16.16 -13.64
N PRO A 260 -8.83 -16.34 -14.83
CA PRO A 260 -8.60 -15.26 -15.80
C PRO A 260 -9.84 -14.48 -16.20
N SER A 261 -11.02 -15.11 -16.12
CA SER A 261 -12.31 -14.48 -16.42
C SER A 261 -12.82 -13.52 -15.34
N GLU A 262 -12.25 -13.56 -14.12
CA GLU A 262 -12.55 -12.62 -13.05
C GLU A 262 -11.79 -11.30 -13.20
N LEU A 263 -10.71 -11.28 -13.99
CA LEU A 263 -9.86 -10.11 -14.17
C LEU A 263 -10.35 -9.21 -15.33
N PRO A 264 -10.29 -7.88 -15.20
CA PRO A 264 -9.83 -7.14 -14.01
C PRO A 264 -10.88 -7.10 -12.89
N ILE A 265 -10.44 -7.19 -11.62
CA ILE A 265 -11.27 -6.93 -10.45
C ILE A 265 -11.16 -5.44 -10.13
N LYS A 266 -12.30 -4.71 -10.19
CA LYS A 266 -12.39 -3.28 -9.90
C LYS A 266 -13.21 -3.05 -8.63
N LEU A 267 -12.57 -2.52 -7.59
CA LEU A 267 -13.20 -2.29 -6.29
C LEU A 267 -13.12 -0.81 -5.90
N VAL A 268 -14.16 -0.31 -5.27
CA VAL A 268 -14.15 0.98 -4.58
C VAL A 268 -14.38 0.77 -3.09
N GLY A 269 -13.39 1.14 -2.28
CA GLY A 269 -13.44 1.04 -0.82
C GLY A 269 -13.84 2.34 -0.17
N VAL A 270 -14.85 2.31 0.70
CA VAL A 270 -15.21 3.44 1.57
C VAL A 270 -14.88 3.05 3.00
N SER A 271 -13.94 3.75 3.62
CA SER A 271 -13.51 3.42 4.99
C SER A 271 -13.02 4.61 5.79
N GLN A 272 -13.11 4.50 7.11
CA GLN A 272 -12.27 5.29 8.02
C GLN A 272 -10.82 4.84 7.88
N CYS A 273 -9.91 5.80 7.89
CA CYS A 273 -8.47 5.60 7.83
C CYS A 273 -7.81 6.18 9.07
N PHE A 274 -6.80 5.51 9.60
CA PHE A 274 -6.14 5.87 10.86
C PHE A 274 -4.64 6.00 10.63
N ARG A 275 -4.08 7.18 10.89
CA ARG A 275 -2.65 7.45 10.72
C ARG A 275 -2.06 8.14 11.95
N ARG A 276 -0.90 7.75 12.40
CA ARG A 276 -0.21 8.38 13.55
C ARG A 276 0.38 9.76 13.22
N GLU A 277 0.57 10.09 11.95
CA GLU A 277 1.06 11.38 11.45
C GLU A 277 2.31 11.88 12.21
N VAL A 278 3.26 10.99 12.46
CA VAL A 278 4.49 11.30 13.21
C VAL A 278 5.40 12.19 12.36
N GLY A 279 5.93 13.26 12.94
CA GLY A 279 6.94 14.13 12.31
C GLY A 279 6.40 15.26 11.42
N ALA A 280 5.09 15.37 11.23
CA ALA A 280 4.50 16.46 10.45
C ALA A 280 4.34 17.74 11.29
N HIS A 281 4.98 18.84 10.88
CA HIS A 281 4.93 20.14 11.54
C HIS A 281 4.82 21.27 10.49
N GLY A 282 3.71 22.03 10.52
CA GLY A 282 3.50 23.20 9.67
C GLY A 282 2.19 23.92 9.98
N LEU A 283 2.06 25.20 9.60
CA LEU A 283 0.78 25.95 9.70
C LEU A 283 -0.28 25.38 8.76
N SER A 284 0.12 24.94 7.58
CA SER A 284 -0.75 24.30 6.59
C SER A 284 -1.23 22.91 7.01
N ASP A 285 -0.59 22.28 8.00
CA ASP A 285 -0.94 20.95 8.51
C ASP A 285 -1.92 20.97 9.69
N ARG A 286 -2.39 22.16 10.09
CA ARG A 286 -3.36 22.33 11.20
C ARG A 286 -4.79 22.08 10.75
N GLY A 287 -5.73 22.14 11.71
CA GLY A 287 -7.16 21.99 11.46
C GLY A 287 -7.53 20.57 11.07
N ILE A 288 -8.16 20.43 9.90
CA ILE A 288 -8.63 19.14 9.39
C ILE A 288 -7.78 18.61 8.20
N TRP A 289 -6.67 19.28 7.86
CA TRP A 289 -5.80 18.85 6.75
C TRP A 289 -5.01 17.58 7.06
N ARG A 290 -4.39 17.53 8.24
CA ARG A 290 -3.56 16.40 8.67
C ARG A 290 -4.04 15.88 10.00
N VAL A 291 -4.80 14.81 9.96
CA VAL A 291 -5.59 14.26 11.07
C VAL A 291 -5.35 12.77 11.26
N HIS A 292 -5.54 12.29 12.49
CA HIS A 292 -5.35 10.88 12.85
C HIS A 292 -6.46 9.96 12.34
N GLN A 293 -7.65 10.52 12.05
CA GLN A 293 -8.81 9.79 11.54
C GLN A 293 -9.53 10.60 10.48
N PHE A 294 -9.81 9.99 9.33
CA PHE A 294 -10.56 10.58 8.22
C PHE A 294 -11.19 9.51 7.34
N THR A 295 -12.21 9.85 6.58
CA THR A 295 -12.79 8.94 5.59
C THR A 295 -12.04 9.06 4.26
N LYS A 296 -11.80 7.91 3.64
CA LYS A 296 -11.17 7.81 2.31
C LYS A 296 -11.99 6.90 1.40
N ILE A 297 -12.18 7.33 0.17
CA ILE A 297 -12.72 6.53 -0.90
C ILE A 297 -11.58 6.19 -1.84
N GLU A 298 -11.34 4.90 -2.05
CA GLU A 298 -10.19 4.37 -2.77
C GLU A 298 -10.60 3.48 -3.91
N GLN A 299 -9.98 3.65 -5.07
CA GLN A 299 -10.10 2.78 -6.23
C GLN A 299 -9.01 1.70 -6.17
N ILE A 300 -9.37 0.44 -6.37
CA ILE A 300 -8.43 -0.68 -6.44
C ILE A 300 -8.69 -1.46 -7.72
N ILE A 301 -7.62 -1.80 -8.43
CA ILE A 301 -7.67 -2.72 -9.57
C ILE A 301 -6.67 -3.85 -9.34
N ILE A 302 -7.16 -5.09 -9.51
CA ILE A 302 -6.32 -6.29 -9.61
C ILE A 302 -6.48 -6.78 -11.06
N CYS A 303 -5.38 -6.87 -11.81
CA CYS A 303 -5.45 -7.17 -13.25
C CYS A 303 -4.27 -8.05 -13.71
N LYS A 304 -4.32 -8.44 -14.97
CA LYS A 304 -3.18 -9.09 -15.63
C LYS A 304 -2.04 -8.09 -15.86
N PRO A 305 -0.78 -8.56 -15.88
CA PRO A 305 0.38 -7.70 -16.09
C PRO A 305 0.32 -6.85 -17.37
N GLU A 306 -0.15 -7.45 -18.46
CA GLU A 306 -0.25 -6.81 -19.79
C GLU A 306 -1.21 -5.62 -19.82
N ASP A 307 -2.23 -5.61 -18.94
CA ASP A 307 -3.27 -4.58 -18.90
C ASP A 307 -2.97 -3.47 -17.86
N SER A 308 -1.94 -3.65 -17.01
CA SER A 308 -1.79 -2.83 -15.80
C SER A 308 -1.48 -1.36 -16.09
N TRP A 309 -0.72 -1.06 -17.14
CA TRP A 309 -0.41 0.34 -17.48
C TRP A 309 -1.62 1.07 -18.05
N SER A 310 -2.46 0.41 -18.84
CA SER A 310 -3.74 0.97 -19.29
C SER A 310 -4.67 1.24 -18.11
N HIS A 311 -4.75 0.30 -17.17
CA HIS A 311 -5.57 0.51 -15.98
C HIS A 311 -5.01 1.58 -15.02
N HIS A 312 -3.70 1.86 -15.06
CA HIS A 312 -3.13 2.97 -14.30
C HIS A 312 -3.61 4.32 -14.85
N GLU A 313 -3.65 4.46 -16.18
CA GLU A 313 -4.20 5.65 -16.82
C GLU A 313 -5.72 5.76 -16.60
N ASP A 314 -6.48 4.63 -16.63
CA ASP A 314 -7.93 4.61 -16.28
C ASP A 314 -8.18 5.14 -14.86
N LEU A 315 -7.34 4.74 -13.88
CA LEU A 315 -7.46 5.21 -12.50
C LEU A 315 -7.21 6.71 -12.37
N LEU A 316 -6.18 7.19 -13.08
CA LEU A 316 -5.86 8.62 -13.13
C LEU A 316 -6.99 9.42 -13.78
N GLU A 317 -7.53 8.95 -14.91
CA GLU A 317 -8.63 9.60 -15.62
C GLU A 317 -9.88 9.67 -14.75
N ASN A 318 -10.23 8.59 -14.04
CA ASN A 318 -11.33 8.62 -13.07
C ASN A 318 -11.12 9.68 -11.99
N ALA A 319 -9.91 9.80 -11.46
CA ALA A 319 -9.59 10.82 -10.46
C ALA A 319 -9.72 12.24 -11.04
N ILE A 320 -9.19 12.46 -12.25
CA ILE A 320 -9.27 13.72 -12.97
C ILE A 320 -10.74 14.11 -13.21
N GLU A 321 -11.55 13.23 -13.82
CA GLU A 321 -12.96 13.50 -14.11
C GLU A 321 -13.78 13.77 -12.83
N LEU A 322 -13.49 13.05 -11.73
CA LEU A 322 -14.14 13.28 -10.45
C LEU A 322 -13.81 14.66 -9.90
N TRP A 323 -12.52 15.05 -9.90
CA TRP A 323 -12.09 16.35 -9.39
C TRP A 323 -12.50 17.52 -10.31
N ASP A 324 -12.52 17.32 -11.63
CA ASP A 324 -13.09 18.28 -12.60
C ASP A 324 -14.60 18.51 -12.34
N SER A 325 -15.34 17.44 -12.04
CA SER A 325 -16.77 17.54 -11.71
C SER A 325 -17.04 18.33 -10.43
N LEU A 326 -16.10 18.31 -9.47
CA LEU A 326 -16.16 19.16 -8.27
C LEU A 326 -15.88 20.64 -8.57
N GLY A 327 -15.43 20.99 -9.79
CA GLY A 327 -15.13 22.35 -10.20
C GLY A 327 -13.94 22.97 -9.48
N LEU A 328 -12.98 22.17 -9.07
CA LEU A 328 -11.79 22.60 -8.33
C LEU A 328 -10.60 22.84 -9.27
N HIS A 329 -9.74 23.78 -8.89
CA HIS A 329 -8.47 24.00 -9.54
C HIS A 329 -7.38 23.16 -8.87
N TYR A 330 -6.66 22.37 -9.67
CA TYR A 330 -5.60 21.48 -9.21
C TYR A 330 -4.59 21.21 -10.34
N ARG A 331 -3.46 20.61 -10.00
CA ARG A 331 -2.50 20.08 -10.95
C ARG A 331 -2.28 18.58 -10.75
N VAL A 332 -1.88 17.89 -11.81
CA VAL A 332 -1.39 16.52 -11.76
C VAL A 332 0.12 16.55 -11.92
N VAL A 333 0.81 15.82 -11.06
CA VAL A 333 2.27 15.69 -11.11
C VAL A 333 2.68 14.23 -11.23
N ASN A 334 3.73 13.96 -12.00
CA ASN A 334 4.38 12.66 -12.08
C ASN A 334 5.49 12.64 -11.03
N ILE A 335 5.43 11.68 -10.11
CA ILE A 335 6.31 11.61 -8.94
C ILE A 335 7.69 11.11 -9.33
N CYS A 336 8.72 11.79 -8.84
CA CYS A 336 10.12 11.48 -9.11
C CYS A 336 10.68 10.39 -8.18
N THR A 337 11.87 9.89 -8.48
CA THR A 337 12.52 8.80 -7.74
C THR A 337 12.73 9.08 -6.27
N GLY A 338 13.00 10.33 -5.88
CA GLY A 338 13.26 10.70 -4.48
C GLY A 338 12.01 10.88 -3.62
N ASP A 339 10.84 11.05 -4.26
CA ASP A 339 9.52 11.14 -3.59
C ASP A 339 8.69 9.85 -3.78
N MET A 340 9.23 8.86 -4.49
CA MET A 340 8.61 7.56 -4.72
C MET A 340 8.84 6.63 -3.53
N GLY A 341 7.77 6.16 -2.90
CA GLY A 341 7.84 5.12 -1.88
C GLY A 341 8.33 3.76 -2.41
N THR A 342 8.38 2.77 -1.53
CA THR A 342 8.93 1.44 -1.85
C THR A 342 7.99 0.55 -2.67
N VAL A 343 6.67 0.76 -2.57
CA VAL A 343 5.65 -0.15 -3.12
C VAL A 343 5.33 0.14 -4.59
N ALA A 344 5.20 1.42 -4.96
CA ALA A 344 4.81 1.82 -6.30
C ALA A 344 5.98 1.73 -7.31
N SER A 345 5.67 1.26 -8.52
CA SER A 345 6.54 1.31 -9.69
C SER A 345 6.43 2.64 -10.44
N LYS A 346 5.24 3.26 -10.43
CA LYS A 346 4.95 4.60 -10.95
C LYS A 346 3.80 5.20 -10.16
N LYS A 347 3.87 6.50 -9.93
CA LYS A 347 2.87 7.24 -9.16
C LYS A 347 2.59 8.60 -9.78
N TYR A 348 1.31 8.96 -9.84
CA TYR A 348 0.84 10.32 -10.07
C TYR A 348 0.17 10.86 -8.82
N ASP A 349 0.33 12.14 -8.52
CA ASP A 349 -0.43 12.81 -7.48
C ASP A 349 -1.26 13.96 -8.08
N LEU A 350 -2.49 14.16 -7.58
CA LEU A 350 -3.24 15.37 -7.79
C LEU A 350 -2.99 16.30 -6.61
N GLU A 351 -2.69 17.55 -6.90
CA GLU A 351 -2.45 18.58 -5.90
C GLU A 351 -3.43 19.74 -6.10
N ALA A 352 -4.32 19.96 -5.13
CA ALA A 352 -5.29 21.04 -5.15
C ALA A 352 -4.64 22.38 -4.78
N TRP A 353 -5.05 23.45 -5.45
CA TRP A 353 -4.68 24.80 -5.08
C TRP A 353 -5.39 25.25 -3.81
N LEU A 354 -4.68 25.72 -2.83
CA LEU A 354 -5.23 26.29 -1.59
C LEU A 354 -5.00 27.81 -1.54
N PRO A 355 -5.99 28.63 -1.93
CA PRO A 355 -5.84 30.09 -2.01
C PRO A 355 -5.45 30.75 -0.69
N GLY A 356 -5.95 30.25 0.44
CA GLY A 356 -5.65 30.78 1.75
C GLY A 356 -4.23 30.55 2.24
N VAL A 357 -3.55 29.55 1.63
CA VAL A 357 -2.13 29.23 1.92
C VAL A 357 -1.23 29.70 0.76
N GLY A 358 -1.75 29.73 -0.45
CA GLY A 358 -0.99 30.09 -1.66
C GLY A 358 -0.13 28.96 -2.21
N GLU A 359 -0.52 27.69 -1.97
CA GLU A 359 0.25 26.51 -2.35
C GLU A 359 -0.63 25.42 -2.97
N TYR A 360 -0.02 24.57 -3.80
CA TYR A 360 -0.60 23.29 -4.20
C TYR A 360 -0.30 22.24 -3.14
N LYS A 361 -1.29 21.43 -2.80
CA LYS A 361 -1.16 20.37 -1.81
C LYS A 361 -1.77 19.07 -2.31
N GLU A 362 -1.09 17.93 -2.07
CA GLU A 362 -1.50 16.60 -2.47
C GLU A 362 -2.87 16.21 -1.87
N VAL A 363 -3.80 15.80 -2.72
CA VAL A 363 -5.14 15.36 -2.36
C VAL A 363 -5.48 13.95 -2.85
N VAL A 364 -4.78 13.49 -3.89
CA VAL A 364 -4.93 12.17 -4.51
C VAL A 364 -3.55 11.62 -4.81
N SER A 365 -3.36 10.34 -4.56
CA SER A 365 -2.21 9.55 -5.02
C SER A 365 -2.73 8.38 -5.86
N CYS A 366 -2.15 8.16 -7.05
CA CYS A 366 -2.52 7.13 -8.01
C CYS A 366 -1.28 6.29 -8.36
N SER A 367 -1.28 5.01 -7.98
CA SER A 367 -0.11 4.14 -8.02
C SER A 367 -0.34 2.86 -8.82
N ASN A 368 0.67 2.46 -9.60
CA ASN A 368 0.80 1.10 -10.13
C ASN A 368 1.88 0.37 -9.32
N CYS A 369 1.48 -0.65 -8.58
CA CYS A 369 2.38 -1.45 -7.74
C CYS A 369 2.93 -2.68 -8.45
N THR A 370 2.56 -2.90 -9.70
CA THR A 370 2.90 -4.09 -10.49
C THR A 370 2.62 -5.38 -9.70
N ASP A 371 3.53 -6.33 -9.68
CA ASP A 371 3.40 -7.60 -8.97
C ASP A 371 3.93 -7.56 -7.51
N TYR A 372 4.36 -6.39 -7.02
CA TYR A 372 5.01 -6.26 -5.72
C TYR A 372 4.14 -6.74 -4.55
N GLN A 373 2.90 -6.24 -4.46
CA GLN A 373 1.94 -6.66 -3.42
C GLN A 373 1.42 -8.08 -3.70
N ALA A 374 1.17 -8.42 -4.97
CA ALA A 374 0.68 -9.73 -5.36
C ALA A 374 1.67 -10.86 -4.99
N ASN A 375 2.96 -10.62 -5.16
CA ASN A 375 4.00 -11.56 -4.77
C ASN A 375 4.04 -11.79 -3.26
N ARG A 376 3.93 -10.74 -2.46
CA ARG A 376 3.90 -10.80 -0.99
C ARG A 376 2.64 -11.47 -0.46
N LEU A 377 1.50 -11.21 -1.08
CA LEU A 377 0.19 -11.79 -0.75
C LEU A 377 -0.05 -13.16 -1.39
N ARG A 378 0.91 -13.67 -2.17
CA ARG A 378 0.79 -14.95 -2.88
C ARG A 378 -0.42 -15.03 -3.82
N MET A 379 -0.84 -13.86 -4.34
CA MET A 379 -1.92 -13.78 -5.33
C MET A 379 -1.41 -14.16 -6.71
N ARG A 380 -2.10 -15.07 -7.37
CA ARG A 380 -1.77 -15.56 -8.71
C ARG A 380 -3.04 -15.62 -9.55
N TYR A 381 -2.87 -15.67 -10.86
CA TYR A 381 -3.94 -16.05 -11.76
C TYR A 381 -3.49 -17.21 -12.65
N ARG A 382 -4.47 -17.99 -13.12
CA ARG A 382 -4.22 -19.17 -13.94
C ARG A 382 -3.84 -18.77 -15.35
N THR A 383 -2.78 -19.39 -15.90
CA THR A 383 -2.36 -19.23 -17.30
C THR A 383 -2.23 -20.60 -17.97
N SER A 384 -2.04 -20.64 -19.28
CA SER A 384 -1.78 -21.89 -20.01
C SER A 384 -0.46 -22.57 -19.62
N GLU A 385 0.48 -21.81 -19.05
CA GLU A 385 1.84 -22.28 -18.69
C GLU A 385 1.99 -22.49 -17.17
N GLY A 386 0.92 -22.28 -16.38
CA GLY A 386 0.94 -22.39 -14.93
C GLY A 386 0.24 -21.21 -14.24
N ASN A 387 0.79 -20.74 -13.14
CA ASN A 387 0.25 -19.61 -12.38
C ASN A 387 1.19 -18.41 -12.47
N SER A 388 0.67 -17.24 -12.80
CA SER A 388 1.43 -15.98 -12.88
C SER A 388 0.94 -14.99 -11.82
N ALA A 389 1.80 -14.06 -11.40
CA ALA A 389 1.40 -12.99 -10.49
C ALA A 389 0.44 -12.03 -11.20
N VAL A 390 -0.56 -11.55 -10.46
CA VAL A 390 -1.39 -10.41 -10.89
C VAL A 390 -0.65 -9.10 -10.62
N HIS A 391 -1.10 -8.00 -11.24
CA HIS A 391 -0.70 -6.65 -10.86
C HIS A 391 -1.78 -6.00 -10.00
N THR A 392 -1.36 -5.15 -9.07
CA THR A 392 -2.23 -4.37 -8.19
C THR A 392 -2.02 -2.88 -8.42
N LEU A 393 -3.12 -2.15 -8.46
CA LEU A 393 -3.13 -0.71 -8.66
C LEU A 393 -4.11 -0.08 -7.69
N ASN A 394 -3.80 1.13 -7.25
CA ASN A 394 -4.68 1.89 -6.37
C ASN A 394 -4.70 3.37 -6.76
N SER A 395 -5.79 4.04 -6.46
CA SER A 395 -5.88 5.49 -6.53
C SER A 395 -6.87 6.01 -5.51
N THR A 396 -6.47 6.99 -4.74
CA THR A 396 -7.43 7.79 -3.99
C THR A 396 -8.44 8.38 -4.98
N ALA A 397 -9.73 8.20 -4.72
CA ALA A 397 -10.75 9.02 -5.37
C ALA A 397 -10.94 10.32 -4.56
N VAL A 398 -11.26 10.19 -3.27
CA VAL A 398 -11.40 11.30 -2.34
C VAL A 398 -10.92 10.91 -0.94
N ALA A 399 -10.00 11.71 -0.38
CA ALA A 399 -9.75 11.78 1.07
C ALA A 399 -10.60 12.95 1.59
N THR A 400 -11.67 12.67 2.36
CA THR A 400 -12.69 13.67 2.66
C THR A 400 -12.16 14.91 3.35
N SER A 401 -11.26 14.76 4.31
CA SER A 401 -10.68 15.89 5.03
C SER A 401 -9.94 16.87 4.10
N ARG A 402 -9.16 16.35 3.15
CA ARG A 402 -8.42 17.17 2.18
C ARG A 402 -9.33 17.79 1.12
N ALA A 403 -10.32 17.03 0.63
CA ALA A 403 -11.30 17.54 -0.32
C ALA A 403 -12.18 18.65 0.32
N LEU A 404 -12.59 18.50 1.58
CA LEU A 404 -13.30 19.55 2.31
C LEU A 404 -12.47 20.81 2.39
N VAL A 405 -11.17 20.72 2.70
CA VAL A 405 -10.27 21.90 2.74
C VAL A 405 -10.19 22.58 1.37
N ALA A 406 -10.03 21.81 0.30
CA ALA A 406 -10.01 22.37 -1.06
C ALA A 406 -11.31 23.06 -1.42
N ILE A 407 -12.47 22.48 -1.08
CA ILE A 407 -13.79 23.09 -1.30
C ILE A 407 -13.93 24.36 -0.45
N LEU A 408 -13.63 24.32 0.85
CA LEU A 408 -13.75 25.47 1.73
C LEU A 408 -12.94 26.66 1.24
N GLU A 409 -11.70 26.42 0.79
CA GLU A 409 -10.83 27.50 0.36
C GLU A 409 -11.12 28.01 -1.06
N GLN A 410 -11.57 27.15 -1.97
CA GLN A 410 -11.84 27.57 -3.34
C GLN A 410 -13.27 28.08 -3.57
N TYR A 411 -14.24 27.65 -2.76
CA TYR A 411 -15.65 28.03 -2.88
C TYR A 411 -16.10 29.12 -1.89
N GLN A 412 -15.14 29.76 -1.19
CA GLN A 412 -15.42 30.88 -0.32
C GLN A 412 -15.82 32.13 -1.11
N THR A 413 -16.70 32.91 -0.52
CA THR A 413 -17.17 34.19 -1.05
C THR A 413 -16.68 35.36 -0.18
N GLU A 414 -16.73 36.58 -0.70
CA GLU A 414 -16.27 37.77 0.02
C GLU A 414 -17.02 37.99 1.36
N ASP A 415 -18.32 37.66 1.41
CA ASP A 415 -19.13 37.71 2.65
C ASP A 415 -18.88 36.52 3.58
N GLY A 416 -17.99 35.61 3.21
CA GLY A 416 -17.51 34.46 4.03
C GLY A 416 -18.44 33.26 4.01
N LYS A 417 -19.38 33.17 3.07
CA LYS A 417 -20.15 31.96 2.80
C LYS A 417 -19.32 30.99 2.00
N ILE A 418 -19.70 29.73 2.06
CA ILE A 418 -19.10 28.66 1.24
C ILE A 418 -20.16 28.13 0.30
N ARG A 419 -19.91 28.26 -1.00
CA ARG A 419 -20.78 27.71 -2.06
C ARG A 419 -20.60 26.20 -2.12
N ILE A 420 -21.69 25.49 -2.34
CA ILE A 420 -21.67 24.03 -2.52
C ILE A 420 -21.38 23.73 -4.00
N PRO A 421 -20.40 22.84 -4.31
CA PRO A 421 -20.18 22.35 -5.69
C PRO A 421 -21.46 21.82 -6.32
N GLU A 422 -21.68 22.11 -7.59
CA GLU A 422 -22.97 21.80 -8.29
C GLU A 422 -23.35 20.32 -8.18
N VAL A 423 -22.38 19.42 -8.38
CA VAL A 423 -22.58 17.97 -8.32
C VAL A 423 -22.94 17.44 -6.93
N LEU A 424 -22.66 18.20 -5.87
CA LEU A 424 -22.98 17.84 -4.48
C LEU A 424 -24.33 18.40 -4.01
N LYS A 425 -24.91 19.38 -4.71
CA LYS A 425 -26.19 19.98 -4.34
C LYS A 425 -27.35 18.96 -4.19
N PRO A 426 -27.48 17.96 -5.08
CA PRO A 426 -28.52 16.93 -4.92
C PRO A 426 -28.42 16.16 -3.60
N TYR A 427 -27.19 15.92 -3.12
CA TYR A 427 -26.93 15.24 -1.85
C TYR A 427 -27.05 16.17 -0.63
N MET A 428 -27.18 17.49 -0.87
CA MET A 428 -27.33 18.56 0.12
C MET A 428 -28.70 19.23 0.08
N SER A 429 -29.75 18.54 -0.37
CA SER A 429 -31.12 19.07 -0.50
C SER A 429 -31.20 20.31 -1.40
N ASN A 430 -30.37 20.41 -2.42
CA ASN A 430 -30.24 21.52 -3.37
C ASN A 430 -29.90 22.87 -2.72
N GLN A 431 -29.21 22.86 -1.57
CA GLN A 431 -28.69 24.09 -0.96
C GLN A 431 -27.59 24.70 -1.84
N GLU A 432 -27.53 26.03 -1.90
CA GLU A 432 -26.45 26.75 -2.61
C GLU A 432 -25.23 27.00 -1.74
N PHE A 433 -25.44 27.22 -0.45
CA PHE A 433 -24.38 27.57 0.51
C PHE A 433 -24.50 26.71 1.75
N LEU A 434 -23.34 26.46 2.39
CA LEU A 434 -23.30 25.85 3.72
C LEU A 434 -23.86 26.84 4.77
N ILE A 435 -24.67 26.34 5.70
CA ILE A 435 -25.26 27.13 6.79
C ILE A 435 -24.34 27.11 7.99
N PRO A 436 -23.83 28.26 8.47
CA PRO A 436 -23.07 28.35 9.71
C PRO A 436 -23.86 27.84 10.93
N LEU A 437 -23.15 27.35 11.94
CA LEU A 437 -23.78 26.96 13.21
C LEU A 437 -24.01 28.15 14.17
N HIS A 438 -23.33 29.28 13.91
CA HIS A 438 -23.38 30.49 14.76
C HIS A 438 -23.61 31.73 13.92
#